data_ffa571cc44d77b5cb1e52dc3e76faea5
#
_entry.id   ffa571cc44d77b5cb1e52dc3e76faea5
#
_cell.length_a   1.000
_cell.length_b   1.000
_cell.length_c   1.000
_cell.angle_alpha   90.00
_cell.angle_beta   90.00
_cell.angle_gamma   90.00
#
_symmetry.space_group_name_H-M   'P 1'
#
loop_
_entity.id
_entity.type
_entity.pdbx_description
1 polymer ?
#
loop_
_entity_poly.entity_id
_entity_poly.type
_entity_poly.pdbx_seq_one_letter_code
_entity_poly.pdbx_strand_id
1 'polypeptide(L)' 'MKLTNDPQKISYIIGEDIGFSFQREGYDIDIDVLVEALKAAATG' A
#
# COMPACT_ATOMS: atom_id res chain seq x y z
N MET A 1 0.15 14.94 -0.33
CA MET A 1 -0.94 14.34 -1.15
C MET A 1 -2.29 14.81 -0.64
N LYS A 2 -3.14 15.25 -1.53
CA LYS A 2 -4.48 15.72 -1.16
C LYS A 2 -5.51 14.62 -1.45
N LEU A 3 -6.19 14.17 -0.41
CA LEU A 3 -7.18 13.11 -0.51
C LEU A 3 -8.57 13.74 -0.53
N THR A 4 -9.36 13.47 -1.55
CA THR A 4 -10.63 14.16 -1.79
C THR A 4 -11.85 13.25 -1.65
N ASN A 5 -11.68 11.92 -1.53
CA ASN A 5 -12.80 11.01 -1.39
C ASN A 5 -12.45 9.86 -0.44
N ASP A 6 -13.48 9.12 -0.02
CA ASP A 6 -13.31 8.04 0.94
C ASP A 6 -12.43 6.90 0.43
N PRO A 7 -12.58 6.42 -0.82
CA PRO A 7 -11.67 5.39 -1.32
C PRO A 7 -10.20 5.80 -1.29
N GLN A 8 -9.91 7.08 -1.60
CA GLN A 8 -8.54 7.58 -1.52
C GLN A 8 -8.01 7.58 -0.09
N LYS A 9 -8.85 8.01 0.85
CA LYS A 9 -8.46 8.07 2.27
C LYS A 9 -8.21 6.67 2.82
N ILE A 10 -9.09 5.74 2.51
CA ILE A 10 -8.95 4.34 2.95
C ILE A 10 -7.67 3.74 2.36
N SER A 11 -7.44 3.96 1.07
CA SER A 11 -6.25 3.45 0.40
C SER A 11 -4.97 3.99 1.04
N TYR A 12 -4.96 5.27 1.37
CA TYR A 12 -3.81 5.90 2.03
C TYR A 12 -3.54 5.26 3.38
N ILE A 13 -4.58 5.05 4.18
CA ILE A 13 -4.44 4.45 5.52
C ILE A 13 -3.89 3.03 5.41
N ILE A 14 -4.44 2.23 4.50
CA ILE A 14 -3.97 0.86 4.30
C ILE A 14 -2.52 0.87 3.85
N GLY A 15 -2.17 1.76 2.94
CA GLY A 15 -0.80 1.88 2.46
C GLY A 15 0.18 2.24 3.58
N GLU A 16 -0.21 3.17 4.45
CA GLU A 16 0.61 3.52 5.61
C GLU A 16 0.80 2.34 6.54
N ASP A 17 -0.27 1.60 6.84
CA ASP A 17 -0.18 0.44 7.72
C ASP A 17 0.79 -0.60 7.17
N ILE A 18 0.71 -0.89 5.88
CA ILE A 18 1.59 -1.84 5.24
C ILE A 18 3.04 -1.34 5.27
N GLY A 19 3.25 -0.07 4.93
CA GLY A 19 4.57 0.52 4.93
C GLY A 19 5.21 0.53 6.31
N PHE A 20 4.45 0.90 7.32
CA PHE A 20 4.94 0.89 8.70
C PHE A 20 5.28 -0.52 9.18
N SER A 21 4.47 -1.51 8.77
CA SER A 21 4.77 -2.91 9.09
C SER A 21 6.11 -3.34 8.50
N PHE A 22 6.36 -3.00 7.24
CA PHE A 22 7.61 -3.34 6.58
C PHE A 22 8.80 -2.69 7.28
N GLN A 23 8.65 -1.42 7.65
CA GLN A 23 9.72 -0.69 8.35
C GLN A 23 10.01 -1.32 9.70
N ARG A 24 8.97 -1.68 10.44
CA ARG A 24 9.11 -2.28 11.76
C ARG A 24 9.71 -3.67 11.69
N GLU A 25 9.28 -4.50 10.74
CA GLU A 25 9.75 -5.89 10.60
C GLU A 25 11.11 -5.99 9.92
N GLY A 26 11.52 -4.94 9.21
CA GLY A 26 12.81 -4.93 8.55
C GLY A 26 12.89 -5.80 7.29
N TYR A 27 11.78 -6.01 6.62
CA TYR A 27 11.76 -6.77 5.36
C TYR A 27 12.52 -6.03 4.27
N ASP A 28 13.18 -6.82 3.43
CA ASP A 28 13.79 -6.30 2.19
C ASP A 28 12.74 -6.37 1.09
N ILE A 29 12.09 -5.24 0.82
CA ILE A 29 10.90 -5.18 -0.01
C ILE A 29 11.20 -4.48 -1.34
N ASP A 30 10.77 -5.09 -2.44
CA ASP A 30 10.71 -4.42 -3.73
C ASP A 30 9.32 -3.81 -3.87
N ILE A 31 9.23 -2.50 -3.68
CA ILE A 31 7.95 -1.79 -3.65
C ILE A 31 7.24 -1.87 -5.00
N ASP A 32 7.97 -1.79 -6.10
CA ASP A 32 7.36 -1.84 -7.43
C ASP A 32 6.69 -3.18 -7.69
N VAL A 33 7.33 -4.27 -7.30
CA VAL A 33 6.75 -5.61 -7.43
C VAL A 33 5.54 -5.75 -6.53
N LEU A 34 5.62 -5.23 -5.31
CA LEU A 34 4.50 -5.25 -4.37
C LEU A 34 3.28 -4.53 -4.95
N VAL A 35 3.48 -3.35 -5.52
CA VAL A 35 2.39 -2.58 -6.11
C VAL A 35 1.74 -3.33 -7.27
N GLU A 36 2.55 -3.94 -8.12
CA GLU A 36 2.02 -4.72 -9.24
C GLU A 36 1.20 -5.92 -8.75
N ALA A 37 1.67 -6.60 -7.72
CA ALA A 37 0.94 -7.72 -7.13
C ALA A 37 -0.40 -7.27 -6.54
N LEU A 38 -0.40 -6.11 -5.86
CA LEU A 38 -1.62 -5.55 -5.30
C LEU A 38 -2.64 -5.22 -6.40
N LYS A 39 -2.18 -4.61 -7.48
CA LYS A 39 -3.06 -4.27 -8.59
C LYS A 39 -3.69 -5.53 -9.20
N ALA A 40 -2.89 -6.54 -9.45
CA ALA A 40 -3.35 -7.80 -10.03
C ALA A 40 -4.37 -8.48 -9.12
N ALA A 41 -4.09 -8.55 -7.83
CA ALA A 41 -4.98 -9.21 -6.88
C ALA A 41 -6.29 -8.44 -6.69
N ALA A 42 -6.23 -7.12 -6.70
CA ALA A 42 -7.41 -6.28 -6.47
C ALA A 42 -8.36 -6.26 -7.67
N THR A 43 -7.82 -6.42 -8.86
CA THR A 43 -8.64 -6.37 -10.08
C THR A 43 -9.10 -7.74 -10.55
N GLY A 44 -8.65 -8.78 -9.91
CA GLY A 44 -9.07 -10.14 -10.22
C GLY A 44 -8.37 -10.72 -11.39
#